data_4f3a7fb9821877d282d963aa06e8e569
#
_entry.id   4f3a7fb9821877d282d963aa06e8e569
#
_cell.length_a   1.000
_cell.length_b   1.000
_cell.length_c   1.000
_cell.angle_alpha   90.00
_cell.angle_beta   90.00
_cell.angle_gamma   90.00
#
_symmetry.space_group_name_H-M   'P 1'
#
loop_
_entity.id
_entity.type
_entity.pdbx_description
1 polymer ?
#
loop_
_entity_poly.entity_id
_entity_poly.type
_entity_poly.pdbx_seq_one_letter_code
_entity_poly.pdbx_strand_id
1 'polypeptide(L)'
;MTYQVIIPKPVEKQLENLSQNINERILEKILALVEDPRPSGVKKLKGFENEYRIRVGDYRVRYEIDDENLTVIVLHCSYRKDVYRK
;
A
#
# COMPACT_ATOMS: atom_id res chain seq x y z
N MET A 1 -17.88 2.86 -6.91
CA MET A 1 -16.93 2.68 -8.00
C MET A 1 -15.74 1.87 -7.54
N THR A 2 -15.25 1.01 -8.41
CA THR A 2 -14.12 0.17 -8.04
C THR A 2 -12.84 0.66 -8.72
N TYR A 3 -11.74 0.50 -8.01
CA TYR A 3 -10.43 0.85 -8.54
C TYR A 3 -9.68 -0.41 -8.94
N GLN A 4 -8.79 -0.27 -9.91
CA GLN A 4 -7.88 -1.33 -10.28
C GLN A 4 -6.62 -1.18 -9.45
N VAL A 5 -6.20 -2.27 -8.79
CA VAL A 5 -4.99 -2.23 -7.97
C VAL A 5 -3.85 -2.89 -8.75
N ILE A 6 -2.76 -2.15 -8.86
CA ILE A 6 -1.55 -2.63 -9.55
C ILE A 6 -0.45 -2.84 -8.53
N ILE A 7 0.12 -4.04 -8.51
CA ILE A 7 1.25 -4.36 -7.65
C ILE A 7 2.45 -4.64 -8.54
N PRO A 8 3.36 -3.66 -8.68
CA PRO A 8 4.53 -3.86 -9.53
C PRO A 8 5.43 -4.98 -9.02
N LYS A 9 6.23 -5.54 -9.92
CA LYS A 9 7.11 -6.66 -9.59
C LYS A 9 8.01 -6.43 -8.38
N PRO A 10 8.67 -5.28 -8.24
CA PRO A 10 9.51 -5.06 -7.06
C PRO A 10 8.74 -5.17 -5.75
N VAL A 11 7.50 -4.68 -5.73
CA VAL A 11 6.65 -4.76 -4.54
C VAL A 11 6.19 -6.19 -4.32
N GLU A 12 5.85 -6.88 -5.40
CA GLU A 12 5.46 -8.28 -5.34
C GLU A 12 6.56 -9.10 -4.68
N LYS A 13 7.81 -8.82 -5.04
CA LYS A 13 8.95 -9.52 -4.45
C LYS A 13 9.12 -9.18 -2.97
N GLN A 14 8.88 -7.92 -2.61
CA GLN A 14 8.92 -7.54 -1.21
C GLN A 14 7.92 -8.35 -0.39
N LEU A 15 6.73 -8.52 -0.93
CA LEU A 15 5.68 -9.27 -0.24
C LEU A 15 6.01 -10.75 -0.14
N GLU A 16 6.59 -11.31 -1.18
CA GLU A 16 6.97 -12.72 -1.19
C GLU A 16 8.00 -13.07 -0.14
N ASN A 17 8.82 -12.09 0.25
CA ASN A 17 9.85 -12.31 1.26
C ASN A 17 9.33 -12.24 2.68
N LEU A 18 8.07 -11.94 2.85
CA LEU A 18 7.46 -11.87 4.18
C LEU A 18 6.88 -13.24 4.57
N SER A 19 6.69 -13.44 5.88
CA SER A 19 6.04 -14.66 6.32
C SER A 19 4.63 -14.72 5.74
N GLN A 20 4.12 -15.92 5.60
CA GLN A 20 2.81 -16.12 4.97
C GLN A 20 1.71 -15.32 5.67
N ASN A 21 1.69 -15.33 6.99
CA ASN A 21 0.68 -14.61 7.75
C ASN A 21 0.69 -13.11 7.46
N ILE A 22 1.89 -12.54 7.44
CA ILE A 22 2.03 -11.09 7.20
C ILE A 22 1.69 -10.77 5.77
N ASN A 23 2.15 -11.60 4.84
CA ASN A 23 1.85 -11.44 3.43
C ASN A 23 0.34 -11.40 3.19
N GLU A 24 -0.39 -12.35 3.77
CA GLU A 24 -1.83 -12.44 3.59
C GLU A 24 -2.55 -11.22 4.17
N ARG A 25 -2.11 -10.76 5.34
CA ARG A 25 -2.72 -9.58 5.96
C ARG A 25 -2.52 -8.33 5.13
N ILE A 26 -1.30 -8.17 4.58
CA ILE A 26 -1.00 -7.01 3.76
C ILE A 26 -1.78 -7.07 2.46
N LEU A 27 -1.81 -8.23 1.81
CA LEU A 27 -2.57 -8.38 0.56
C LEU A 27 -4.05 -8.11 0.77
N GLU A 28 -4.59 -8.55 1.89
CA GLU A 28 -5.99 -8.30 2.23
C GLU A 28 -6.27 -6.80 2.28
N LYS A 29 -5.38 -6.06 2.92
CA LYS A 29 -5.53 -4.61 3.01
C LYS A 29 -5.37 -3.93 1.67
N ILE A 30 -4.42 -4.41 0.87
CA ILE A 30 -4.22 -3.86 -0.47
C ILE A 30 -5.44 -4.10 -1.35
N LEU A 31 -5.99 -5.31 -1.30
CA LEU A 31 -7.16 -5.64 -2.11
C LEU A 31 -8.39 -4.85 -1.68
N ALA A 32 -8.47 -4.50 -0.41
CA ALA A 32 -9.59 -3.69 0.08
C ALA A 32 -9.58 -2.29 -0.55
N LEU A 33 -8.43 -1.84 -1.06
CA LEU A 33 -8.34 -0.55 -1.72
C LEU A 33 -9.11 -0.50 -3.03
N VAL A 34 -9.46 -1.66 -3.57
CA VAL A 34 -10.29 -1.74 -4.77
C VAL A 34 -11.62 -1.04 -4.55
N GLU A 35 -12.21 -1.25 -3.39
CA GLU A 35 -13.52 -0.66 -3.06
C GLU A 35 -13.38 0.69 -2.40
N ASP A 36 -12.35 0.89 -1.60
CA ASP A 36 -12.14 2.13 -0.87
C ASP A 36 -10.66 2.46 -0.81
N PRO A 37 -10.16 3.29 -1.73
CA PRO A 37 -8.73 3.62 -1.77
C PRO A 37 -8.29 4.55 -0.63
N ARG A 38 -9.24 5.14 0.09
CA ARG A 38 -8.92 5.99 1.24
C ARG A 38 -9.61 5.49 2.49
N PRO A 39 -9.23 4.29 2.96
CA PRO A 39 -9.89 3.70 4.13
C PRO A 39 -9.57 4.46 5.40
N SER A 40 -10.31 4.16 6.46
CA SER A 40 -10.05 4.74 7.76
C SER A 40 -8.61 4.46 8.19
N GLY A 41 -7.91 5.48 8.68
CA GLY A 41 -6.52 5.33 9.12
C GLY A 41 -5.50 5.60 8.05
N VAL A 42 -5.92 5.85 6.81
CA VAL A 42 -4.99 6.22 5.75
C VAL A 42 -4.44 7.61 6.01
N LYS A 43 -3.18 7.83 5.62
CA LYS A 43 -2.55 9.15 5.72
C LYS A 43 -2.02 9.57 4.38
N LYS A 44 -2.35 10.80 4.01
CA LYS A 44 -1.80 11.38 2.79
C LYS A 44 -0.38 11.87 3.08
N LEU A 45 0.54 11.56 2.18
CA LEU A 45 1.93 11.95 2.38
C LEU A 45 2.16 13.38 1.94
N LYS A 46 2.87 14.15 2.78
CA LYS A 46 3.21 15.52 2.47
C LYS A 46 4.22 15.58 1.33
N GLY A 47 4.05 16.55 0.45
CA GLY A 47 4.95 16.75 -0.67
C GLY A 47 4.64 15.88 -1.88
N PHE A 48 3.65 15.01 -1.77
CA PHE A 48 3.25 14.13 -2.88
C PHE A 48 1.76 14.26 -3.07
N GLU A 49 1.36 14.62 -4.26
CA GLU A 49 -0.03 14.96 -4.53
C GLU A 49 -0.99 13.81 -4.31
N ASN A 50 -0.60 12.62 -4.78
CA ASN A 50 -1.51 11.48 -4.82
C ASN A 50 -1.01 10.27 -4.07
N GLU A 51 -0.06 10.46 -3.17
CA GLU A 51 0.51 9.34 -2.42
C GLU A 51 -0.07 9.24 -1.03
N TYR A 52 -0.34 8.00 -0.64
CA TYR A 52 -0.96 7.68 0.63
C TYR A 52 -0.24 6.53 1.29
N ARG A 53 -0.48 6.38 2.58
CA ARG A 53 0.15 5.31 3.36
C ARG A 53 -0.88 4.68 4.27
N ILE A 54 -0.91 3.35 4.27
CA ILE A 54 -1.69 2.60 5.25
C ILE A 54 -0.76 1.76 6.09
N ARG A 55 -1.23 1.46 7.28
CA ARG A 55 -0.48 0.69 8.25
C ARG A 55 -1.09 -0.70 8.38
N VAL A 56 -0.25 -1.73 8.34
CA VAL A 56 -0.70 -3.11 8.53
C VAL A 56 0.25 -3.74 9.54
N GLY A 57 -0.16 -3.78 10.83
CA GLY A 57 0.72 -4.23 11.87
C GLY A 57 1.96 -3.35 11.97
N ASP A 58 3.13 -3.95 11.84
CA ASP A 58 4.40 -3.23 11.88
C ASP A 58 4.88 -2.84 10.49
N TYR A 59 4.05 -3.00 9.49
CA TYR A 59 4.42 -2.68 8.11
C TYR A 59 3.65 -1.47 7.62
N ARG A 60 4.24 -0.77 6.65
CA ARG A 60 3.62 0.37 6.01
C ARG A 60 3.62 0.14 4.51
N VAL A 61 2.47 0.44 3.91
CA VAL A 61 2.30 0.30 2.47
C VAL A 61 2.05 1.69 1.90
N ARG A 62 2.93 2.11 0.99
CA ARG A 62 2.75 3.37 0.27
C ARG A 62 2.11 3.06 -1.07
N TYR A 63 1.17 3.89 -1.45
CA TYR A 63 0.51 3.70 -2.74
C TYR A 63 0.07 5.04 -3.29
N GLU A 64 -0.17 5.04 -4.58
CA GLU A 64 -0.62 6.22 -5.30
C GLU A 64 -2.03 5.97 -5.80
N ILE A 65 -2.88 7.01 -5.73
CA ILE A 65 -4.24 6.93 -6.21
C ILE A 65 -4.38 7.82 -7.43
N ASP A 66 -4.85 7.24 -8.52
CA ASP A 66 -5.16 7.97 -9.74
C ASP A 66 -6.67 7.93 -9.92
N ASP A 67 -7.34 8.99 -9.46
CA ASP A 67 -8.80 9.05 -9.49
C ASP A 67 -9.34 9.14 -10.92
N GLU A 68 -8.58 9.73 -11.82
CA GLU A 68 -9.01 9.86 -13.21
C GLU A 68 -9.12 8.50 -13.88
N ASN A 69 -8.16 7.65 -13.62
CA ASN A 69 -8.10 6.32 -14.23
C ASN A 69 -8.58 5.22 -13.30
N LEU A 70 -9.10 5.60 -12.12
CA LEU A 70 -9.59 4.65 -11.12
C LEU A 70 -8.57 3.55 -10.84
N THR A 71 -7.34 3.97 -10.59
CA THR A 71 -6.22 3.06 -10.40
C THR A 71 -5.49 3.35 -9.11
N VAL A 72 -5.09 2.28 -8.43
CA VAL A 72 -4.23 2.36 -7.25
C VAL A 72 -2.95 1.61 -7.58
N ILE A 73 -1.82 2.29 -7.41
CA ILE A 73 -0.51 1.68 -7.69
C ILE A 73 0.24 1.56 -6.38
N VAL A 74 0.56 0.33 -5.99
CA VAL A 74 1.33 0.11 -4.77
C VAL A 74 2.80 0.42 -5.06
N LEU A 75 3.37 1.32 -4.28
CA LEU A 75 4.72 1.81 -4.54
C LEU A 75 5.77 1.12 -3.69
N HIS A 76 5.44 0.81 -2.45
CA HIS A 76 6.45 0.28 -1.53
C HIS A 76 5.79 -0.34 -0.32
N CYS A 77 6.38 -1.42 0.17
CA CYS A 77 5.96 -2.05 1.42
C CYS A 77 7.21 -2.21 2.27
N SER A 78 7.21 -1.63 3.47
CA SER A 78 8.39 -1.68 4.31
C SER A 78 8.02 -1.94 5.76
N TYR A 79 8.98 -2.55 6.46
CA TYR A 79 8.86 -2.73 7.89
C TYR A 79 8.98 -1.36 8.56
N ARG A 80 8.18 -1.12 9.57
CA ARG A 80 8.11 0.17 10.25
C ARG A 80 9.47 0.72 10.67
N LYS A 81 10.35 -0.14 11.18
CA LYS A 81 11.67 0.29 11.63
C LYS A 81 12.54 0.82 10.51
N ASP A 82 12.38 0.25 9.33
CA ASP A 82 13.19 0.67 8.18
C ASP A 82 12.86 2.08 7.72
N VAL A 83 11.63 2.51 7.98
CA VAL A 83 11.19 3.86 7.59
C VAL A 83 11.94 4.93 8.36
N TYR A 84 12.28 4.64 9.61
CA TYR A 84 12.94 5.61 10.48
C TYR A 84 14.46 5.52 10.46
N ARG A 85 14.98 4.56 9.75
CA ARG A 85 16.42 4.40 9.63
C ARG A 85 16.94 5.27 8.51
N LYS A 86 17.82 6.15 8.85
CA LYS A 86 18.42 7.05 7.86
C LYS A 86 19.91 7.06 7.99
#